data_ad27287fc49d092762655ac1eac819e8
#
_entry.id   ad27287fc49d092762655ac1eac819e8
#
_cell.length_a   1.000
_cell.length_b   1.000
_cell.length_c   1.000
_cell.angle_alpha   90.00
_cell.angle_beta   90.00
_cell.angle_gamma   90.00
#
_symmetry.space_group_name_H-M   'P 1'
#
loop_
_entity.id
_entity.type
_entity.pdbx_description
1 polymer ?
#
loop_
_entity_poly.entity_id
_entity_poly.type
_entity_poly.pdbx_seq_one_letter_code
_entity_poly.pdbx_strand_id
1 'polypeptide(L)'
;MMKKSLLLLALSAAISFNVQALDMPKSSRYDQRMQYINYNPNDVVEIRTKNGFVTAVTFAEDEEVTDIASGFSDGWEVKDNKNNIYIKPKAVQQESAFFDPKVGEWDTNLLIATNKRTYAFDLKLVEDLKDVSAYFMKFAYPTEEQLARQREEAEKRKERAEAQAKINKELEEQEVNAQLDKFTVPKNWDYTMKVGKDSREIAPKFVYDDGIRTYI
;
A
#
# COMPACT_ATOMS: atom_id res chain seq x y z
N MET A 1 35.57 -21.28 31.75
CA MET A 1 34.41 -21.67 30.94
C MET A 1 33.83 -20.41 30.32
N MET A 2 34.10 -20.16 29.07
CA MET A 2 33.71 -18.95 28.32
C MET A 2 32.27 -19.12 27.84
N LYS A 3 31.36 -18.29 28.33
CA LYS A 3 30.02 -18.17 27.74
C LYS A 3 30.13 -17.31 26.49
N LYS A 4 30.03 -17.95 25.32
CA LYS A 4 29.95 -17.31 24.02
C LYS A 4 28.61 -16.61 23.91
N SER A 5 28.63 -15.29 23.96
CA SER A 5 27.48 -14.46 23.62
C SER A 5 27.18 -14.66 22.13
N LEU A 6 26.10 -15.35 21.88
CA LEU A 6 25.56 -15.49 20.53
C LEU A 6 24.95 -14.14 20.14
N LEU A 7 25.72 -13.36 19.40
CA LEU A 7 25.23 -12.15 18.73
C LEU A 7 24.30 -12.64 17.62
N LEU A 8 23.01 -12.72 17.90
CA LEU A 8 22.00 -12.92 16.87
C LEU A 8 21.93 -11.63 16.05
N LEU A 9 22.71 -11.63 14.97
CA LEU A 9 22.55 -10.68 13.88
C LEU A 9 21.20 -11.02 13.23
N ALA A 10 20.14 -10.36 13.68
CA ALA A 10 18.87 -10.37 12.97
C ALA A 10 19.09 -9.66 11.64
N LEU A 11 19.49 -10.44 10.64
CA LEU A 11 19.45 -10.05 9.24
C LEU A 11 17.96 -9.93 8.89
N SER A 12 17.38 -8.76 9.16
CA SER A 12 16.09 -8.38 8.62
C SER A 12 16.24 -8.32 7.10
N ALA A 13 16.02 -9.45 6.46
CA ALA A 13 15.75 -9.47 5.04
C ALA A 13 14.52 -8.58 4.85
N ALA A 14 14.74 -7.36 4.41
CA ALA A 14 13.71 -6.51 3.84
C ALA A 14 13.19 -7.26 2.61
N ILE A 15 12.20 -8.11 2.84
CA ILE A 15 11.39 -8.66 1.77
C ILE A 15 10.64 -7.45 1.24
N SER A 16 11.21 -6.83 0.21
CA SER A 16 10.50 -5.86 -0.61
C SER A 16 9.36 -6.62 -1.26
N PHE A 17 8.21 -6.63 -0.62
CA PHE A 17 6.97 -6.96 -1.30
C PHE A 17 6.83 -5.87 -2.36
N ASN A 18 7.10 -6.22 -3.61
CA ASN A 18 6.56 -5.47 -4.72
C ASN A 18 5.05 -5.61 -4.61
N VAL A 19 4.43 -4.76 -3.79
CA VAL A 19 3.00 -4.52 -3.85
C VAL A 19 2.82 -3.85 -5.21
N GLN A 20 2.53 -4.65 -6.21
CA GLN A 20 1.91 -4.14 -7.42
C GLN A 20 0.62 -3.53 -6.92
N ALA A 21 0.59 -2.22 -6.89
CA ALA A 21 -0.63 -1.48 -6.63
C ALA A 21 -1.55 -1.74 -7.82
N LEU A 22 -2.39 -2.79 -7.74
CA LEU A 22 -3.57 -2.86 -8.58
C LEU A 22 -4.32 -1.54 -8.33
N ASP A 23 -4.55 -0.78 -9.38
CA ASP A 23 -5.30 0.47 -9.24
C ASP A 23 -6.75 0.08 -8.92
N MET A 24 -7.08 0.14 -7.63
CA MET A 24 -8.41 -0.22 -7.16
C MET A 24 -9.41 0.85 -7.58
N PRO A 25 -10.50 0.48 -8.26
CA PRO A 25 -11.52 1.43 -8.65
C PRO A 25 -12.06 2.20 -7.44
N LYS A 26 -12.22 3.51 -7.59
CA LYS A 26 -12.79 4.37 -6.54
C LYS A 26 -14.31 4.30 -6.58
N SER A 27 -14.90 3.92 -5.46
CA SER A 27 -16.36 3.87 -5.32
C SER A 27 -16.98 5.26 -5.25
N SER A 28 -18.21 5.38 -5.76
CA SER A 28 -19.04 6.57 -5.60
C SER A 28 -19.39 6.79 -4.10
N ARG A 29 -19.58 8.06 -3.73
CA ARG A 29 -20.07 8.42 -2.39
C ARG A 29 -21.51 7.97 -2.12
N TYR A 30 -22.29 7.74 -3.16
CA TYR A 30 -23.71 7.40 -3.05
C TYR A 30 -23.94 5.88 -3.06
N ASP A 31 -23.20 5.16 -3.89
CA ASP A 31 -23.31 3.70 -4.01
C ASP A 31 -21.93 3.12 -4.38
N GLN A 32 -21.44 2.21 -3.53
CA GLN A 32 -20.12 1.60 -3.70
C GLN A 32 -20.00 0.72 -4.96
N ARG A 33 -21.14 0.29 -5.51
CA ARG A 33 -21.19 -0.51 -6.74
C ARG A 33 -21.00 0.32 -8.01
N MET A 34 -21.08 1.64 -7.89
CA MET A 34 -20.73 2.61 -8.93
C MET A 34 -19.27 2.99 -8.77
N GLN A 35 -18.42 2.60 -9.70
CA GLN A 35 -16.98 2.70 -9.59
C GLN A 35 -16.40 3.59 -10.70
N TYR A 36 -15.28 4.25 -10.38
CA TYR A 36 -14.54 5.12 -11.30
C TYR A 36 -13.07 4.77 -11.24
N ILE A 37 -12.41 4.73 -12.39
CA ILE A 37 -10.99 4.47 -12.50
C ILE A 37 -10.35 5.38 -13.54
N ASN A 38 -9.12 5.83 -13.30
CA ASN A 38 -8.34 6.53 -14.31
C ASN A 38 -7.68 5.52 -15.25
N TYR A 39 -7.78 5.75 -16.53
CA TYR A 39 -7.08 4.90 -17.50
C TYR A 39 -5.57 4.98 -17.33
N ASN A 40 -4.92 3.83 -17.27
CA ASN A 40 -3.49 3.67 -17.31
C ASN A 40 -3.17 2.46 -18.24
N PRO A 41 -2.38 2.65 -19.33
CA PRO A 41 -2.10 1.57 -20.29
C PRO A 41 -1.24 0.43 -19.73
N ASN A 42 -0.62 0.62 -18.56
CA ASN A 42 0.24 -0.36 -17.91
C ASN A 42 -0.41 -1.04 -16.71
N ASP A 43 -1.73 -0.92 -16.58
CA ASP A 43 -2.46 -1.41 -15.42
C ASP A 43 -3.46 -2.49 -15.80
N VAL A 44 -3.75 -3.36 -14.82
CA VAL A 44 -4.81 -4.38 -14.91
C VAL A 44 -5.88 -4.03 -13.87
N VAL A 45 -7.12 -3.87 -14.32
CA VAL A 45 -8.23 -3.46 -13.48
C VAL A 45 -9.02 -4.67 -13.02
N GLU A 46 -9.16 -4.82 -11.71
CA GLU A 46 -9.98 -5.89 -11.15
C GLU A 46 -11.48 -5.55 -11.23
N ILE A 47 -12.26 -6.43 -11.84
CA ILE A 47 -13.72 -6.39 -11.90
C ILE A 47 -14.28 -7.50 -11.02
N ARG A 48 -14.96 -7.12 -9.96
CA ARG A 48 -15.70 -8.05 -9.09
C ARG A 48 -17.14 -8.07 -9.47
N THR A 49 -17.68 -9.23 -9.72
CA THR A 49 -19.10 -9.43 -10.03
C THR A 49 -19.63 -10.67 -9.32
N LYS A 50 -20.95 -10.78 -9.24
CA LYS A 50 -21.66 -11.90 -8.60
C LYS A 50 -22.47 -12.68 -9.63
N ASN A 51 -22.65 -13.99 -9.40
CA ASN A 51 -23.54 -14.78 -10.20
C ASN A 51 -24.96 -14.20 -10.22
N GLY A 52 -25.57 -14.12 -11.40
CA GLY A 52 -26.89 -13.51 -11.61
C GLY A 52 -26.88 -11.97 -11.77
N PHE A 53 -25.70 -11.33 -11.75
CA PHE A 53 -25.55 -9.88 -11.93
C PHE A 53 -24.76 -9.57 -13.19
N VAL A 54 -24.94 -8.34 -13.68
CA VAL A 54 -24.22 -7.78 -14.81
C VAL A 54 -23.37 -6.62 -14.31
N THR A 55 -22.12 -6.57 -14.75
CA THR A 55 -21.25 -5.39 -14.59
C THR A 55 -21.15 -4.69 -15.94
N ALA A 56 -21.47 -3.40 -15.99
CA ALA A 56 -21.27 -2.56 -17.14
C ALA A 56 -19.97 -1.77 -17.00
N VAL A 57 -19.14 -1.73 -18.05
CA VAL A 57 -17.94 -0.90 -18.11
C VAL A 57 -18.11 0.08 -19.25
N THR A 58 -17.89 1.39 -18.98
CA THR A 58 -18.01 2.47 -19.97
C THR A 58 -16.64 3.09 -20.24
N PHE A 59 -16.24 3.07 -21.48
CA PHE A 59 -15.05 3.73 -22.04
C PHE A 59 -15.34 5.18 -22.41
N ALA A 60 -14.38 5.87 -23.04
CA ALA A 60 -14.60 7.23 -23.52
C ALA A 60 -15.74 7.29 -24.57
N GLU A 61 -16.42 8.42 -24.66
CA GLU A 61 -17.57 8.58 -25.56
C GLU A 61 -17.21 8.41 -27.04
N ASP A 62 -15.96 8.66 -27.39
CA ASP A 62 -15.41 8.58 -28.74
C ASP A 62 -14.61 7.27 -28.97
N GLU A 63 -14.78 6.29 -28.09
CA GLU A 63 -14.26 4.94 -28.27
C GLU A 63 -15.34 3.96 -28.72
N GLU A 64 -14.93 3.02 -29.56
CA GLU A 64 -15.74 1.87 -29.96
C GLU A 64 -14.95 0.59 -29.73
N VAL A 65 -15.58 -0.40 -29.12
CA VAL A 65 -14.98 -1.72 -28.91
C VAL A 65 -14.79 -2.40 -30.26
N THR A 66 -13.60 -2.89 -30.52
CA THR A 66 -13.21 -3.54 -31.78
C THR A 66 -12.90 -5.02 -31.60
N ASP A 67 -12.43 -5.41 -30.40
CA ASP A 67 -12.10 -6.81 -30.12
C ASP A 67 -12.26 -7.13 -28.64
N ILE A 68 -12.64 -8.39 -28.34
CA ILE A 68 -12.87 -8.92 -27.01
C ILE A 68 -12.22 -10.30 -26.92
N ALA A 69 -11.26 -10.46 -26.01
CA ALA A 69 -10.59 -11.71 -25.73
C ALA A 69 -10.72 -12.07 -24.24
N SER A 70 -11.37 -13.19 -23.95
CA SER A 70 -11.53 -13.72 -22.59
C SER A 70 -10.77 -15.03 -22.44
N GLY A 71 -10.06 -15.17 -21.32
CA GLY A 71 -9.38 -16.43 -20.97
C GLY A 71 -10.34 -17.60 -20.67
N PHE A 72 -11.60 -17.28 -20.30
CA PHE A 72 -12.63 -18.28 -20.04
C PHE A 72 -13.96 -17.84 -20.65
N SER A 73 -14.05 -17.87 -21.99
CA SER A 73 -15.24 -17.44 -22.74
C SER A 73 -16.49 -18.29 -22.51
N ASP A 74 -16.33 -19.56 -22.12
CA ASP A 74 -17.48 -20.43 -21.81
C ASP A 74 -18.15 -20.08 -20.49
N GLY A 75 -17.40 -19.58 -19.50
CA GLY A 75 -17.91 -19.21 -18.18
C GLY A 75 -18.31 -17.74 -18.07
N TRP A 76 -18.02 -16.93 -19.08
CA TRP A 76 -18.32 -15.50 -19.08
C TRP A 76 -19.00 -15.07 -20.36
N GLU A 77 -20.07 -14.33 -20.24
CA GLU A 77 -20.69 -13.64 -21.35
C GLU A 77 -20.24 -12.17 -21.32
N VAL A 78 -19.60 -11.73 -22.41
CA VAL A 78 -19.21 -10.34 -22.61
C VAL A 78 -19.88 -9.86 -23.90
N LYS A 79 -20.63 -8.77 -23.80
CA LYS A 79 -21.27 -8.11 -24.93
C LYS A 79 -20.86 -6.68 -24.98
N ASP A 80 -20.59 -6.17 -26.16
CA ASP A 80 -20.32 -4.77 -26.43
C ASP A 80 -21.53 -4.02 -27.00
N ASN A 81 -21.53 -2.74 -26.76
CA ASN A 81 -22.40 -1.77 -27.40
C ASN A 81 -21.69 -0.42 -27.46
N LYS A 82 -21.10 -0.12 -28.62
CA LYS A 82 -20.29 1.08 -28.83
C LYS A 82 -19.12 1.17 -27.81
N ASN A 83 -19.19 2.15 -26.91
CA ASN A 83 -18.20 2.39 -25.87
C ASN A 83 -18.54 1.69 -24.54
N ASN A 84 -19.43 0.72 -24.54
CA ASN A 84 -19.80 -0.02 -23.33
C ASN A 84 -19.58 -1.51 -23.54
N ILE A 85 -19.18 -2.19 -22.46
CA ILE A 85 -19.23 -3.64 -22.39
C ILE A 85 -20.09 -4.07 -21.19
N TYR A 86 -20.76 -5.21 -21.35
CA TYR A 86 -21.58 -5.83 -20.32
C TYR A 86 -21.03 -7.21 -20.02
N ILE A 87 -20.63 -7.43 -18.79
CA ILE A 87 -19.94 -8.63 -18.34
C ILE A 87 -20.83 -9.35 -17.34
N LYS A 88 -21.07 -10.63 -17.54
CA LYS A 88 -21.75 -11.47 -16.55
C LYS A 88 -21.18 -12.89 -16.54
N PRO A 89 -21.09 -13.54 -15.38
CA PRO A 89 -20.79 -14.96 -15.30
C PRO A 89 -21.98 -15.75 -15.84
N LYS A 90 -21.70 -16.88 -16.47
CA LYS A 90 -22.72 -17.83 -16.97
C LYS A 90 -22.34 -19.26 -16.61
N ALA A 91 -23.35 -20.12 -16.48
CA ALA A 91 -23.12 -21.52 -16.31
C ALA A 91 -22.51 -22.16 -17.59
N VAL A 92 -21.61 -23.09 -17.37
CA VAL A 92 -20.98 -23.88 -18.43
C VAL A 92 -21.74 -25.18 -18.62
N GLN A 93 -22.11 -25.49 -19.86
CA GLN A 93 -22.70 -26.77 -20.21
C GLN A 93 -21.61 -27.69 -20.76
N GLN A 94 -21.43 -28.84 -20.13
CA GLN A 94 -20.59 -29.93 -20.65
C GLN A 94 -21.45 -31.17 -20.80
N GLU A 95 -21.58 -31.65 -22.04
CA GLU A 95 -22.47 -32.76 -22.40
C GLU A 95 -23.91 -32.49 -21.93
N SER A 96 -24.37 -33.18 -20.89
CA SER A 96 -25.73 -33.07 -20.32
C SER A 96 -25.74 -32.38 -18.96
N ALA A 97 -24.57 -31.97 -18.42
CA ALA A 97 -24.44 -31.33 -17.11
C ALA A 97 -24.24 -29.82 -17.24
N PHE A 98 -24.85 -29.09 -16.29
CA PHE A 98 -24.63 -27.65 -16.12
C PHE A 98 -23.80 -27.42 -14.87
N PHE A 99 -22.78 -26.60 -15.00
CA PHE A 99 -21.90 -26.17 -13.93
C PHE A 99 -22.13 -24.70 -13.68
N ASP A 100 -22.65 -24.38 -12.50
CA ASP A 100 -22.89 -23.00 -12.09
C ASP A 100 -21.56 -22.26 -11.75
N PRO A 101 -21.51 -20.94 -11.94
CA PRO A 101 -20.36 -20.14 -11.59
C PRO A 101 -19.96 -20.30 -10.12
N LYS A 102 -18.68 -20.61 -9.87
CA LYS A 102 -18.12 -20.79 -8.54
C LYS A 102 -16.97 -19.84 -8.29
N VAL A 103 -16.95 -19.27 -7.09
CA VAL A 103 -15.88 -18.35 -6.64
C VAL A 103 -14.53 -19.06 -6.67
N GLY A 104 -13.52 -18.38 -7.23
CA GLY A 104 -12.17 -18.89 -7.41
C GLY A 104 -11.97 -19.80 -8.62
N GLU A 105 -13.02 -20.53 -9.05
CA GLU A 105 -12.93 -21.39 -10.24
C GLU A 105 -13.27 -20.62 -11.54
N TRP A 106 -14.05 -19.53 -11.46
CA TRP A 106 -14.43 -18.68 -12.60
C TRP A 106 -13.52 -17.47 -12.79
N ASP A 107 -12.52 -17.29 -11.92
CA ASP A 107 -11.57 -16.19 -12.05
C ASP A 107 -10.80 -16.31 -13.37
N THR A 108 -10.72 -15.22 -14.13
CA THR A 108 -10.07 -15.19 -15.43
C THR A 108 -9.66 -13.76 -15.81
N ASN A 109 -8.96 -13.62 -16.93
CA ASN A 109 -8.65 -12.32 -17.50
C ASN A 109 -9.56 -11.98 -18.69
N LEU A 110 -9.68 -10.69 -18.98
CA LEU A 110 -10.40 -10.15 -20.12
C LEU A 110 -9.58 -9.02 -20.73
N LEU A 111 -9.34 -9.09 -22.02
CA LEU A 111 -8.71 -8.05 -22.80
C LEU A 111 -9.74 -7.42 -23.74
N ILE A 112 -9.79 -6.09 -23.75
CA ILE A 112 -10.66 -5.30 -24.62
C ILE A 112 -9.80 -4.38 -25.44
N ALA A 113 -9.93 -4.46 -26.76
CA ALA A 113 -9.38 -3.45 -27.66
C ALA A 113 -10.50 -2.51 -28.13
N THR A 114 -10.19 -1.24 -28.15
CA THR A 114 -11.04 -0.21 -28.79
C THR A 114 -10.29 0.37 -29.98
N ASN A 115 -10.94 1.24 -30.72
CA ASN A 115 -10.30 2.00 -31.82
C ASN A 115 -9.18 2.94 -31.35
N LYS A 116 -8.98 3.12 -30.01
CA LYS A 116 -7.98 4.03 -29.42
C LYS A 116 -7.05 3.39 -28.43
N ARG A 117 -7.53 2.44 -27.62
CA ARG A 117 -6.82 1.93 -26.45
C ARG A 117 -7.04 0.44 -26.26
N THR A 118 -6.17 -0.15 -25.44
CA THR A 118 -6.36 -1.52 -24.94
C THR A 118 -6.53 -1.50 -23.45
N TYR A 119 -7.40 -2.35 -22.93
CA TYR A 119 -7.74 -2.49 -21.53
C TYR A 119 -7.53 -3.94 -21.09
N ALA A 120 -6.91 -4.11 -19.94
CA ALA A 120 -6.75 -5.41 -19.32
C ALA A 120 -7.55 -5.48 -18.02
N PHE A 121 -8.27 -6.57 -17.84
CA PHE A 121 -9.10 -6.80 -16.66
C PHE A 121 -8.81 -8.16 -16.06
N ASP A 122 -8.86 -8.23 -14.74
CA ASP A 122 -9.02 -9.47 -13.98
C ASP A 122 -10.49 -9.59 -13.56
N LEU A 123 -11.16 -10.62 -14.02
CA LEU A 123 -12.55 -10.93 -13.64
C LEU A 123 -12.56 -11.80 -12.40
N LYS A 124 -13.22 -11.35 -11.35
CA LYS A 124 -13.35 -12.05 -10.08
C LYS A 124 -14.82 -12.30 -9.76
N LEU A 125 -15.16 -13.55 -9.48
CA LEU A 125 -16.49 -13.90 -8.97
C LEU A 125 -16.50 -13.76 -7.45
N VAL A 126 -17.51 -13.08 -6.89
CA VAL A 126 -17.68 -12.90 -5.44
C VAL A 126 -19.01 -13.50 -4.96
N GLU A 127 -19.08 -13.91 -3.70
CA GLU A 127 -20.28 -14.49 -3.09
C GLU A 127 -21.25 -13.41 -2.60
N ASP A 128 -20.74 -12.33 -2.01
CA ASP A 128 -21.55 -11.25 -1.46
C ASP A 128 -21.38 -9.96 -2.25
N LEU A 129 -22.48 -9.24 -2.43
CA LEU A 129 -22.47 -7.88 -3.00
C LEU A 129 -21.71 -6.87 -2.11
N LYS A 130 -21.53 -7.21 -0.83
CA LYS A 130 -20.71 -6.42 0.10
C LYS A 130 -19.22 -6.47 -0.21
N ASP A 131 -18.77 -7.48 -0.95
CA ASP A 131 -17.39 -7.59 -1.42
C ASP A 131 -17.07 -6.63 -2.58
N VAL A 132 -17.82 -5.54 -2.64
CA VAL A 132 -17.65 -4.44 -3.60
C VAL A 132 -17.72 -4.91 -5.05
N SER A 133 -18.79 -5.66 -5.38
CA SER A 133 -19.06 -5.99 -6.79
C SER A 133 -19.47 -4.72 -7.54
N ALA A 134 -18.88 -4.51 -8.72
CA ALA A 134 -19.22 -3.39 -9.58
C ALA A 134 -20.51 -3.68 -10.35
N TYR A 135 -21.49 -2.75 -10.27
CA TYR A 135 -22.61 -2.72 -11.23
C TYR A 135 -22.24 -1.88 -12.45
N PHE A 136 -21.46 -0.85 -12.19
CA PHE A 136 -21.06 0.08 -13.21
C PHE A 136 -19.65 0.59 -12.93
N MET A 137 -18.80 0.53 -13.93
CA MET A 137 -17.44 1.08 -13.88
C MET A 137 -17.25 2.06 -15.03
N LYS A 138 -16.80 3.25 -14.71
CA LYS A 138 -16.52 4.30 -15.71
C LYS A 138 -15.05 4.65 -15.70
N PHE A 139 -14.44 4.60 -16.87
CA PHE A 139 -13.09 5.11 -17.06
C PHE A 139 -13.09 6.65 -17.18
N ALA A 140 -12.14 7.26 -16.51
CA ALA A 140 -11.78 8.66 -16.68
C ALA A 140 -10.43 8.75 -17.38
N TYR A 141 -10.28 9.77 -18.19
CA TYR A 141 -9.08 9.99 -19.00
C TYR A 141 -8.52 11.37 -18.65
N PRO A 142 -7.76 11.48 -17.56
CA PRO A 142 -7.13 12.74 -17.23
C PRO A 142 -6.22 13.15 -18.38
N THR A 143 -6.27 14.44 -18.74
CA THR A 143 -5.36 14.97 -19.75
C THR A 143 -3.92 14.82 -19.26
N GLU A 144 -2.94 14.71 -20.17
CA GLU A 144 -1.52 14.56 -19.79
C GLU A 144 -1.06 15.68 -18.84
N GLU A 145 -1.57 16.90 -19.04
CA GLU A 145 -1.31 18.02 -18.14
C GLU A 145 -1.87 17.82 -16.73
N GLN A 146 -3.07 17.25 -16.62
CA GLN A 146 -3.67 16.94 -15.30
C GLN A 146 -2.89 15.86 -14.59
N LEU A 147 -2.45 14.83 -15.31
CA LEU A 147 -1.59 13.78 -14.80
C LEU A 147 -0.22 14.32 -14.36
N ALA A 148 0.37 15.19 -15.19
CA ALA A 148 1.65 15.84 -14.84
C ALA A 148 1.52 16.69 -13.56
N ARG A 149 0.46 17.50 -13.46
CA ARG A 149 0.17 18.28 -12.24
C ARG A 149 -0.06 17.39 -11.01
N GLN A 150 -0.82 16.32 -11.15
CA GLN A 150 -1.07 15.38 -10.05
C GLN A 150 0.22 14.71 -9.58
N ARG A 151 1.11 14.32 -10.49
CA ARG A 151 2.43 13.76 -10.16
C ARG A 151 3.30 14.78 -9.43
N GLU A 152 3.38 16.00 -9.95
CA GLU A 152 4.15 17.08 -9.32
C GLU A 152 3.64 17.42 -7.91
N GLU A 153 2.32 17.48 -7.73
CA GLU A 153 1.72 17.69 -6.41
C GLU A 153 1.99 16.53 -5.44
N ALA A 154 1.97 15.29 -5.95
CA ALA A 154 2.27 14.11 -5.15
C ALA A 154 3.75 14.09 -4.71
N GLU A 155 4.68 14.43 -5.61
CA GLU A 155 6.10 14.58 -5.28
C GLU A 155 6.34 15.67 -4.24
N LYS A 156 5.78 16.86 -4.45
CA LYS A 156 5.88 17.97 -3.47
C LYS A 156 5.30 17.59 -2.11
N ARG A 157 4.22 16.82 -2.08
CA ARG A 157 3.64 16.33 -0.82
C ARG A 157 4.58 15.34 -0.12
N LYS A 158 5.21 14.45 -0.89
CA LYS A 158 6.19 13.49 -0.37
C LYS A 158 7.42 14.20 0.19
N GLU A 159 7.99 15.13 -0.56
CA GLU A 159 9.13 15.93 -0.11
C GLU A 159 8.85 16.71 1.19
N ARG A 160 7.65 17.33 1.27
CA ARG A 160 7.23 18.04 2.49
C ARG A 160 7.09 17.09 3.69
N ALA A 161 6.55 15.90 3.47
CA ALA A 161 6.42 14.90 4.53
C ALA A 161 7.79 14.41 5.02
N GLU A 162 8.73 14.17 4.09
CA GLU A 162 10.10 13.76 4.43
C GLU A 162 10.88 14.89 5.16
N ALA A 163 10.72 16.12 4.70
CA ALA A 163 11.32 17.28 5.37
C ALA A 163 10.77 17.45 6.80
N GLN A 164 9.45 17.33 6.97
CA GLN A 164 8.83 17.41 8.29
C GLN A 164 9.28 16.26 9.21
N ALA A 165 9.41 15.05 8.68
CA ALA A 165 9.91 13.92 9.45
C ALA A 165 11.35 14.11 9.92
N LYS A 166 12.22 14.75 9.10
CA LYS A 166 13.59 15.10 9.50
C LYS A 166 13.60 16.12 10.63
N ILE A 167 12.80 17.18 10.49
CA ILE A 167 12.70 18.22 11.53
C ILE A 167 12.22 17.62 12.85
N ASN A 168 11.20 16.77 12.81
CA ASN A 168 10.68 16.13 14.01
C ASN A 168 11.75 15.25 14.68
N LYS A 169 12.52 14.50 13.88
CA LYS A 169 13.61 13.68 14.40
C LYS A 169 14.72 14.52 15.05
N GLU A 170 15.11 15.62 14.41
CA GLU A 170 16.11 16.55 14.97
C GLU A 170 15.62 17.18 16.29
N LEU A 171 14.33 17.53 16.37
CA LEU A 171 13.74 18.04 17.61
C LEU A 171 13.73 17.00 18.72
N GLU A 172 13.37 15.75 18.43
CA GLU A 172 13.42 14.66 19.39
C GLU A 172 14.86 14.42 19.90
N GLU A 173 15.85 14.43 18.99
CA GLU A 173 17.27 14.29 19.37
C GLU A 173 17.75 15.45 20.25
N GLN A 174 17.33 16.69 19.94
CA GLN A 174 17.65 17.86 20.77
C GLN A 174 17.00 17.78 22.14
N GLU A 175 15.73 17.37 22.23
CA GLU A 175 15.05 17.19 23.51
C GLU A 175 15.72 16.11 24.38
N VAL A 176 16.09 14.98 23.76
CA VAL A 176 16.81 13.91 24.47
C VAL A 176 18.17 14.40 24.97
N ASN A 177 18.94 15.09 24.14
CA ASN A 177 20.23 15.64 24.53
C ASN A 177 20.09 16.70 25.63
N ALA A 178 19.12 17.60 25.53
CA ALA A 178 18.85 18.59 26.56
C ALA A 178 18.40 17.97 27.91
N GLN A 179 17.74 16.82 27.86
CA GLN A 179 17.45 16.06 29.09
C GLN A 179 18.70 15.40 29.66
N LEU A 180 19.54 14.80 28.81
CA LEU A 180 20.79 14.18 29.24
C LEU A 180 21.73 15.22 29.87
N ASP A 181 21.85 16.40 29.30
CA ASP A 181 22.67 17.50 29.84
C ASP A 181 22.17 17.98 31.21
N LYS A 182 20.86 17.97 31.46
CA LYS A 182 20.30 18.28 32.77
C LYS A 182 20.68 17.25 33.84
N PHE A 183 20.87 16.01 33.46
CA PHE A 183 21.24 14.94 34.38
C PHE A 183 22.76 14.84 34.63
N THR A 184 23.58 15.41 33.74
CA THR A 184 25.04 15.37 33.85
C THR A 184 25.63 16.60 34.52
N VAL A 185 24.82 17.63 34.83
CA VAL A 185 25.31 18.83 35.54
C VAL A 185 25.59 18.47 36.98
N PRO A 186 26.84 18.60 37.45
CA PRO A 186 27.19 18.37 38.83
C PRO A 186 26.42 19.29 39.78
N LYS A 187 25.69 18.74 40.72
CA LYS A 187 24.93 19.47 41.75
C LYS A 187 25.65 19.56 43.04
N ASN A 188 26.46 18.58 43.33
CA ASN A 188 27.23 18.52 44.61
C ASN A 188 28.63 18.01 44.34
N TRP A 189 29.62 18.74 44.87
CA TRP A 189 31.04 18.45 44.84
C TRP A 189 31.61 18.22 46.25
N ASP A 190 30.81 18.37 47.29
CA ASP A 190 31.24 18.28 48.68
C ASP A 190 31.36 16.85 49.16
N TYR A 191 32.24 16.10 48.50
CA TYR A 191 32.61 14.78 48.90
C TYR A 191 33.99 14.78 49.58
N THR A 192 34.08 14.21 50.77
CA THR A 192 35.34 13.98 51.47
C THR A 192 35.75 12.53 51.38
N MET A 193 36.99 12.27 51.03
CA MET A 193 37.54 10.95 50.88
C MET A 193 38.64 10.70 51.88
N LYS A 194 38.60 9.54 52.57
CA LYS A 194 39.68 9.11 53.43
C LYS A 194 40.50 8.01 52.71
N VAL A 195 41.70 8.36 52.27
CA VAL A 195 42.59 7.45 51.52
C VAL A 195 43.58 6.78 52.47
N GLY A 196 43.71 5.47 52.44
CA GLY A 196 44.76 4.72 53.16
C GLY A 196 46.15 4.98 52.57
N LYS A 197 47.20 4.68 53.34
CA LYS A 197 48.60 4.99 52.95
C LYS A 197 49.00 4.33 51.63
N ASP A 198 48.46 3.14 51.33
CA ASP A 198 48.87 2.34 50.19
C ASP A 198 47.84 2.42 49.00
N SER A 199 46.84 3.26 49.11
CA SER A 199 45.75 3.38 48.14
C SER A 199 45.67 4.72 47.38
N ARG A 200 46.74 5.51 47.48
CA ARG A 200 46.75 6.84 46.83
C ARG A 200 46.72 6.81 45.30
N GLU A 201 47.32 5.79 44.72
CA GLU A 201 47.42 5.64 43.26
C GLU A 201 46.09 5.33 42.60
N ILE A 202 45.18 4.67 43.34
CA ILE A 202 43.83 4.28 42.83
C ILE A 202 42.73 5.21 43.34
N ALA A 203 43.10 6.27 44.06
CA ALA A 203 42.13 7.25 44.55
C ALA A 203 41.51 8.07 43.40
N PRO A 204 40.18 8.19 43.32
CA PRO A 204 39.53 9.00 42.29
C PRO A 204 39.98 10.46 42.41
N LYS A 205 40.13 11.10 41.25
CA LYS A 205 40.51 12.51 41.15
C LYS A 205 39.34 13.47 41.36
N PHE A 206 38.16 13.03 41.02
CA PHE A 206 36.93 13.77 41.13
C PHE A 206 35.79 12.90 41.61
N VAL A 207 34.95 13.47 42.45
CA VAL A 207 33.69 12.86 42.86
C VAL A 207 32.63 13.92 42.85
N TYR A 208 31.55 13.71 42.14
CA TYR A 208 30.40 14.60 42.14
C TYR A 208 29.11 13.83 41.96
N ASP A 209 27.99 14.40 42.30
CA ASP A 209 26.69 13.88 41.97
C ASP A 209 25.81 14.88 41.20
N ASP A 210 24.86 14.37 40.41
CA ASP A 210 23.86 15.13 39.67
C ASP A 210 22.52 15.19 40.42
N GLY A 211 22.49 14.68 41.65
CA GLY A 211 21.28 14.53 42.48
C GLY A 211 20.54 13.22 42.28
N ILE A 212 21.02 12.35 41.38
CA ILE A 212 20.47 11.01 41.12
C ILE A 212 21.56 9.96 41.17
N ARG A 213 22.75 10.25 40.66
CA ARG A 213 23.90 9.34 40.57
C ARG A 213 25.15 10.03 41.06
N THR A 214 26.04 9.25 41.69
CA THR A 214 27.37 9.71 42.04
C THR A 214 28.38 9.20 41.01
N TYR A 215 29.19 10.12 40.51
CA TYR A 215 30.25 9.87 39.54
C TYR A 215 31.58 9.89 40.26
N ILE A 216 32.43 8.91 39.98
CA ILE A 216 33.74 8.71 40.60
C ILE A 216 34.80 8.60 39.53
#